data_47964322b466905ab2257d1fbbffc7d0
#
_entry.id   47964322b466905ab2257d1fbbffc7d0
#
_cell.length_a   1.000
_cell.length_b   1.000
_cell.length_c   1.000
_cell.angle_alpha   90.00
_cell.angle_beta   90.00
_cell.angle_gamma   90.00
#
_symmetry.space_group_name_H-M   'P 1'
#
loop_
_entity.id
_entity.type
_entity.pdbx_description
1 polymer ?
#
loop_
_entity_poly.entity_id
_entity_poly.type
_entity_poly.pdbx_seq_one_letter_code
_entity_poly.pdbx_strand_id
1 'polypeptide(L)'
;GIREYYASRGLGDVYKRQIEKVAVDKVAKDYIKIEYRNGSNLYILATQLDALQKYAGSETARPPKLNRLGGQEWKKTKSRVRGAVQNIAKELVELYAVRQEKEGYVCGPDTVWQREFEEMFPYEETEDQLAAIEDTKKDMESTKIMDRLVCGDVGYGKTEIALRAAFKAVQESRQVVYLVPTTILAQQVYNTFVQRMNEFPVRVDLLCRFRTPSQQQKTIADLKKGQVDIIIGTHRVLSKDVTFKNLGLLIIDEEQRFGVAHKEKIKQLKKDVDVLTLTATPIPRTLHMSMIGIRDMSVLEEPPMDRVPIQTYVMEYDEETVREAINRELRRDGQVYYCL
;
A
#
# COMPACT_ATOMS: atom_id res chain seq x y z
N GLY A 1 27.87 4.04 -6.16
CA GLY A 1 28.17 4.52 -7.50
C GLY A 1 26.93 4.81 -8.32
N ILE A 2 26.14 3.80 -8.64
CA ILE A 2 24.98 3.87 -9.55
C ILE A 2 23.88 4.80 -9.02
N ARG A 3 23.65 4.85 -7.73
CA ARG A 3 22.64 5.73 -7.10
C ARG A 3 23.01 7.23 -7.12
N GLU A 4 24.22 7.59 -7.43
CA GLU A 4 24.62 8.99 -7.61
C GLU A 4 23.95 9.64 -8.84
N TYR A 5 23.51 8.82 -9.78
CA TYR A 5 22.81 9.25 -10.97
C TYR A 5 21.42 9.82 -10.70
N TYR A 6 20.77 9.36 -9.63
CA TYR A 6 19.44 9.85 -9.29
C TYR A 6 19.41 11.31 -8.86
N ALA A 7 20.55 11.82 -8.44
CA ALA A 7 20.69 13.21 -8.04
C ALA A 7 21.24 14.10 -9.17
N SER A 8 21.70 13.49 -10.26
CA SER A 8 22.17 14.22 -11.43
C SER A 8 21.10 14.21 -12.50
N ARG A 9 20.64 15.35 -12.95
CA ARG A 9 19.65 15.60 -13.99
C ARG A 9 18.62 14.47 -14.21
N GLY A 10 17.37 14.77 -14.06
CA GLY A 10 16.32 13.85 -14.47
C GLY A 10 16.52 13.40 -15.91
N LEU A 11 16.21 12.16 -16.20
CA LEU A 11 16.24 11.57 -17.55
C LEU A 11 15.49 12.38 -18.62
N GLY A 12 14.75 13.43 -18.24
CA GLY A 12 14.19 14.40 -19.16
C GLY A 12 15.24 15.03 -20.09
N ASP A 13 16.51 15.19 -19.64
CA ASP A 13 17.60 15.68 -20.51
C ASP A 13 18.30 14.56 -21.30
N VAL A 14 18.16 13.30 -20.92
CA VAL A 14 18.63 12.15 -21.72
C VAL A 14 17.80 12.02 -23.02
N TYR A 15 16.59 12.53 -23.04
CA TYR A 15 15.79 12.66 -24.26
C TYR A 15 16.43 13.57 -25.32
N LYS A 16 17.40 14.40 -24.98
CA LYS A 16 18.23 15.15 -25.93
C LYS A 16 19.40 14.35 -26.51
N ARG A 17 19.30 13.00 -26.49
CA ARG A 17 20.21 12.10 -27.23
C ARG A 17 21.70 12.34 -26.98
N GLN A 18 22.19 12.01 -25.82
CA GLN A 18 23.63 11.94 -25.59
C GLN A 18 24.12 10.49 -25.48
N ILE A 19 23.72 9.65 -26.43
CA ILE A 19 24.41 8.39 -26.67
C ILE A 19 25.64 8.74 -27.50
N GLU A 20 26.82 8.66 -26.91
CA GLU A 20 28.09 8.90 -27.59
C GLU A 20 28.73 7.55 -27.92
N LYS A 21 29.19 7.39 -29.18
CA LYS A 21 30.03 6.27 -29.57
C LYS A 21 31.44 6.54 -29.09
N VAL A 22 31.88 5.81 -28.11
CA VAL A 22 33.24 5.92 -27.60
C VAL A 22 34.02 4.66 -27.99
N ALA A 23 35.15 4.84 -28.65
CA ALA A 23 36.04 3.73 -28.98
C ALA A 23 36.95 3.45 -27.77
N VAL A 24 36.76 2.30 -27.13
CA VAL A 24 37.63 1.77 -26.10
C VAL A 24 38.28 0.52 -26.68
N ASP A 25 39.59 0.44 -26.67
CA ASP A 25 40.38 -0.68 -27.24
C ASP A 25 40.02 -1.01 -28.72
N LYS A 26 39.82 0.01 -29.54
CA LYS A 26 39.49 -0.08 -30.98
C LYS A 26 38.08 -0.65 -31.27
N VAL A 27 37.26 -0.85 -30.27
CA VAL A 27 35.85 -1.27 -30.44
C VAL A 27 34.93 -0.11 -30.10
N ALA A 28 34.15 0.36 -31.07
CA ALA A 28 33.16 1.41 -30.86
C ALA A 28 31.95 0.79 -30.16
N LYS A 29 31.61 1.30 -28.97
CA LYS A 29 30.40 0.91 -28.21
C LYS A 29 29.56 2.15 -27.91
N ASP A 30 28.26 1.94 -27.77
CA ASP A 30 27.33 2.99 -27.40
C ASP A 30 27.36 3.18 -25.88
N TYR A 31 27.62 4.40 -25.45
CA TYR A 31 27.66 4.81 -24.04
C TYR A 31 26.61 5.90 -23.78
N ILE A 32 25.99 5.84 -22.62
CA ILE A 32 25.18 6.93 -22.09
C ILE A 32 26.10 7.83 -21.29
N LYS A 33 26.20 9.09 -21.73
CA LYS A 33 26.96 10.12 -21.03
C LYS A 33 26.12 10.75 -19.94
N ILE A 34 26.69 10.80 -18.75
CA ILE A 34 26.08 11.41 -17.58
C ILE A 34 26.96 12.54 -17.08
N GLU A 35 26.39 13.74 -17.11
CA GLU A 35 27.08 14.95 -16.70
C GLU A 35 26.93 15.19 -15.19
N TYR A 36 28.06 15.45 -14.53
CA TYR A 36 28.17 15.84 -13.14
C TYR A 36 28.46 17.33 -12.99
N ARG A 37 28.35 17.84 -11.75
CA ARG A 37 28.74 19.21 -11.43
C ARG A 37 30.20 19.43 -11.83
N ASN A 38 30.48 20.59 -12.42
CA ASN A 38 31.79 21.01 -12.98
C ASN A 38 32.17 20.34 -14.32
N GLY A 39 31.18 19.85 -15.09
CA GLY A 39 31.48 19.30 -16.42
C GLY A 39 32.15 17.93 -16.43
N SER A 40 32.31 17.28 -15.27
CA SER A 40 32.77 15.90 -15.22
C SER A 40 31.73 14.97 -15.79
N ASN A 41 32.17 14.03 -16.65
CA ASN A 41 31.27 13.07 -17.29
C ASN A 41 31.57 11.64 -16.82
N LEU A 42 30.51 10.83 -16.73
CA LEU A 42 30.62 9.39 -16.52
C LEU A 42 29.91 8.70 -17.67
N TYR A 43 30.51 7.68 -18.21
CA TYR A 43 29.99 6.91 -19.32
C TYR A 43 29.58 5.53 -18.85
N ILE A 44 28.35 5.13 -19.16
CA ILE A 44 27.80 3.80 -18.88
C ILE A 44 27.48 3.14 -20.21
N LEU A 45 27.76 1.86 -20.33
CA LEU A 45 27.38 1.08 -21.52
C LEU A 45 25.84 1.14 -21.69
N ALA A 46 25.39 1.36 -22.92
CA ALA A 46 23.96 1.38 -23.23
C ALA A 46 23.24 0.05 -22.89
N THR A 47 23.99 -1.05 -22.81
CA THR A 47 23.47 -2.38 -22.37
C THR A 47 23.23 -2.47 -20.85
N GLN A 48 23.66 -1.48 -20.07
CA GLN A 48 23.49 -1.43 -18.61
C GLN A 48 22.42 -0.39 -18.20
N LEU A 49 21.36 -0.27 -18.97
CA LEU A 49 20.25 0.65 -18.70
C LEU A 49 19.53 0.37 -17.38
N ASP A 50 19.51 -0.88 -16.94
CA ASP A 50 18.97 -1.32 -15.65
C ASP A 50 19.69 -0.68 -14.45
N ALA A 51 20.94 -0.22 -14.68
CA ALA A 51 21.71 0.54 -13.70
C ALA A 51 21.23 2.00 -13.53
N LEU A 52 20.35 2.48 -14.40
CA LEU A 52 19.84 3.85 -14.41
C LEU A 52 18.35 3.85 -14.05
N GLN A 53 17.91 4.87 -13.30
CA GLN A 53 16.51 5.12 -13.04
C GLN A 53 16.17 6.58 -13.28
N LYS A 54 14.96 6.86 -13.71
CA LYS A 54 14.47 8.22 -13.86
C LYS A 54 14.44 8.93 -12.50
N TYR A 55 14.94 10.15 -12.43
CA TYR A 55 14.80 10.96 -11.23
C TYR A 55 13.33 11.27 -10.97
N ALA A 56 12.81 10.77 -9.85
CA ALA A 56 11.46 11.04 -9.39
C ALA A 56 11.46 12.30 -8.50
N GLY A 57 11.50 13.47 -9.13
CA GLY A 57 11.21 14.76 -8.48
C GLY A 57 9.72 15.08 -8.58
N SER A 58 9.19 15.93 -7.71
CA SER A 58 7.85 16.48 -7.90
C SER A 58 7.82 17.29 -9.21
N GLU A 59 6.75 17.21 -9.97
CA GLU A 59 6.60 17.88 -11.29
C GLU A 59 6.81 19.40 -11.24
N THR A 60 6.74 20.00 -10.06
CA THR A 60 6.98 21.42 -9.78
C THR A 60 8.37 21.73 -9.23
N ALA A 61 9.25 20.74 -9.09
CA ALA A 61 10.53 20.90 -8.42
C ALA A 61 11.58 21.53 -9.34
N ARG A 62 12.36 22.45 -8.76
CA ARG A 62 13.58 22.97 -9.37
C ARG A 62 14.49 21.80 -9.80
N PRO A 63 15.25 21.94 -10.90
CA PRO A 63 16.15 20.88 -11.35
C PRO A 63 17.09 20.45 -10.20
N PRO A 64 17.36 19.14 -10.06
CA PRO A 64 18.16 18.63 -8.96
C PRO A 64 19.57 19.22 -9.00
N LYS A 65 20.15 19.51 -7.83
CA LYS A 65 21.54 19.90 -7.73
C LYS A 65 22.44 18.75 -8.19
N LEU A 66 23.26 18.99 -9.19
CA LEU A 66 24.24 18.01 -9.64
C LEU A 66 25.30 17.77 -8.54
N ASN A 67 25.64 16.52 -8.31
CA ASN A 67 26.72 16.12 -7.40
C ASN A 67 28.09 16.18 -8.10
N ARG A 68 29.17 16.30 -7.30
CA ARG A 68 30.56 16.14 -7.81
C ARG A 68 30.91 14.67 -7.93
N LEU A 69 31.50 14.25 -9.05
CA LEU A 69 32.07 12.92 -9.20
C LEU A 69 33.22 12.74 -8.19
N GLY A 70 33.15 11.68 -7.38
CA GLY A 70 34.15 11.43 -6.31
C GLY A 70 34.01 12.33 -5.07
N GLY A 71 32.98 13.22 -5.00
CA GLY A 71 32.79 14.12 -3.88
C GLY A 71 32.36 13.46 -2.58
N GLN A 72 32.57 14.15 -1.45
CA GLN A 72 32.17 13.69 -0.11
C GLN A 72 30.67 13.91 0.17
N GLU A 73 29.97 14.71 -0.64
CA GLU A 73 28.58 15.09 -0.44
C GLU A 73 27.67 13.85 -0.43
N TRP A 74 27.93 12.92 -1.33
CA TRP A 74 27.16 11.66 -1.39
C TRP A 74 27.43 10.75 -0.19
N LYS A 75 28.66 10.67 0.28
CA LYS A 75 28.99 9.92 1.51
C LYS A 75 28.24 10.49 2.71
N LYS A 76 28.19 11.82 2.86
CA LYS A 76 27.42 12.50 3.91
C LYS A 76 25.92 12.23 3.78
N THR A 77 25.38 12.27 2.56
CA THR A 77 23.95 11.96 2.32
C THR A 77 23.66 10.50 2.67
N LYS A 78 24.48 9.54 2.25
CA LYS A 78 24.32 8.12 2.64
C LYS A 78 24.37 7.93 4.16
N SER A 79 25.34 8.56 4.84
CA SER A 79 25.45 8.46 6.30
C SER A 79 24.23 9.02 6.99
N ARG A 80 23.72 10.18 6.55
CA ARG A 80 22.50 10.79 7.10
C ARG A 80 21.27 9.90 6.89
N VAL A 81 21.10 9.36 5.67
CA VAL A 81 19.98 8.44 5.36
C VAL A 81 20.08 7.16 6.17
N ARG A 82 21.30 6.58 6.28
CA ARG A 82 21.53 5.38 7.12
C ARG A 82 21.15 5.66 8.58
N GLY A 83 21.57 6.80 9.15
CA GLY A 83 21.20 7.19 10.51
C GLY A 83 19.68 7.36 10.67
N ALA A 84 19.02 8.00 9.71
CA ALA A 84 17.56 8.14 9.73
C ALA A 84 16.85 6.78 9.67
N VAL A 85 17.31 5.86 8.82
CA VAL A 85 16.76 4.50 8.72
C VAL A 85 16.99 3.71 10.02
N GLN A 86 18.17 3.83 10.64
CA GLN A 86 18.44 3.19 11.92
C GLN A 86 17.53 3.71 13.04
N ASN A 87 17.26 5.02 13.09
CA ASN A 87 16.34 5.58 14.07
C ASN A 87 14.90 5.07 13.86
N ILE A 88 14.44 5.01 12.61
CA ILE A 88 13.12 4.44 12.28
C ILE A 88 13.04 2.97 12.69
N ALA A 89 14.10 2.18 12.41
CA ALA A 89 14.15 0.78 12.79
C ALA A 89 14.11 0.62 14.34
N LYS A 90 14.83 1.47 15.08
CA LYS A 90 14.82 1.45 16.54
C LYS A 90 13.43 1.78 17.09
N GLU A 91 12.78 2.83 16.60
CA GLU A 91 11.41 3.19 16.99
C GLU A 91 10.40 2.08 16.70
N LEU A 92 10.56 1.35 15.58
CA LEU A 92 9.72 0.20 15.25
C LEU A 92 9.95 -0.93 16.26
N VAL A 93 11.18 -1.30 16.56
CA VAL A 93 11.51 -2.35 17.53
C VAL A 93 10.94 -2.00 18.91
N GLU A 94 11.08 -0.74 19.35
CA GLU A 94 10.51 -0.27 20.62
C GLU A 94 8.97 -0.39 20.63
N LEU A 95 8.31 -0.03 19.52
CA LEU A 95 6.86 -0.16 19.38
C LEU A 95 6.43 -1.63 19.46
N TYR A 96 7.14 -2.54 18.79
CA TYR A 96 6.85 -3.97 18.84
C TYR A 96 7.09 -4.56 20.22
N ALA A 97 8.18 -4.17 20.91
CA ALA A 97 8.45 -4.62 22.27
C ALA A 97 7.31 -4.24 23.22
N VAL A 98 6.84 -3.00 23.18
CA VAL A 98 5.70 -2.54 23.98
C VAL A 98 4.42 -3.32 23.68
N ARG A 99 4.20 -3.70 22.40
CA ARG A 99 3.03 -4.53 22.04
C ARG A 99 3.12 -5.96 22.54
N GLN A 100 4.31 -6.55 22.50
CA GLN A 100 4.54 -7.91 22.97
C GLN A 100 4.36 -8.06 24.48
N GLU A 101 4.57 -7.00 25.25
CA GLU A 101 4.35 -6.97 26.71
C GLU A 101 2.87 -6.80 27.11
N LYS A 102 2.01 -6.40 26.15
CA LYS A 102 0.59 -6.17 26.40
C LYS A 102 -0.24 -7.36 25.97
N GLU A 103 -1.21 -7.69 26.76
CA GLU A 103 -2.26 -8.64 26.38
C GLU A 103 -3.32 -7.92 25.52
N GLY A 104 -3.64 -8.50 24.37
CA GLY A 104 -4.71 -8.08 23.49
C GLY A 104 -6.08 -8.56 23.97
N TYR A 105 -7.10 -8.10 23.27
CA TYR A 105 -8.43 -8.69 23.42
C TYR A 105 -8.46 -10.02 22.65
N VAL A 106 -8.91 -11.08 23.30
CA VAL A 106 -9.03 -12.41 22.69
C VAL A 106 -10.45 -12.57 22.17
N CYS A 107 -10.60 -12.69 20.85
CA CYS A 107 -11.88 -13.02 20.25
C CYS A 107 -12.25 -14.47 20.52
N GLY A 108 -13.55 -14.75 20.66
CA GLY A 108 -14.04 -16.12 20.76
C GLY A 108 -13.90 -16.90 19.43
N PRO A 109 -14.15 -18.21 19.43
CA PRO A 109 -14.20 -19.01 18.20
C PRO A 109 -15.32 -18.55 17.28
N ASP A 110 -15.26 -18.95 16.00
CA ASP A 110 -16.25 -18.57 15.02
C ASP A 110 -17.67 -19.00 15.41
N THR A 111 -18.56 -18.03 15.42
CA THR A 111 -19.99 -18.23 15.68
C THR A 111 -20.70 -18.80 14.44
N VAL A 112 -21.96 -19.17 14.59
CA VAL A 112 -22.83 -19.57 13.45
C VAL A 112 -22.93 -18.42 12.44
N TRP A 113 -23.07 -17.18 12.89
CA TRP A 113 -23.16 -16.01 12.02
C TRP A 113 -21.89 -15.75 11.23
N GLN A 114 -20.70 -16.04 11.83
CA GLN A 114 -19.44 -15.93 11.10
C GLN A 114 -19.40 -16.91 9.92
N ARG A 115 -19.84 -18.13 10.12
CA ARG A 115 -19.90 -19.16 9.07
C ARG A 115 -20.91 -18.79 7.98
N GLU A 116 -22.10 -18.38 8.36
CA GLU A 116 -23.13 -17.89 7.41
C GLU A 116 -22.61 -16.72 6.58
N PHE A 117 -21.94 -15.75 7.21
CA PHE A 117 -21.32 -14.62 6.53
C PHE A 117 -20.26 -15.06 5.51
N GLU A 118 -19.45 -16.05 5.85
CA GLU A 118 -18.40 -16.58 4.98
C GLU A 118 -18.99 -17.41 3.83
N GLU A 119 -19.99 -18.24 4.08
CA GLU A 119 -20.71 -19.02 3.06
C GLU A 119 -21.45 -18.14 2.02
N MET A 120 -21.81 -16.91 2.39
CA MET A 120 -22.41 -15.94 1.45
C MET A 120 -21.38 -15.33 0.47
N PHE A 121 -20.11 -15.68 0.55
CA PHE A 121 -19.11 -15.21 -0.40
C PHE A 121 -19.35 -15.87 -1.76
N PRO A 122 -19.56 -15.10 -2.85
CA PRO A 122 -20.05 -15.64 -4.12
C PRO A 122 -18.96 -16.29 -5.00
N TYR A 123 -17.71 -16.33 -4.53
CA TYR A 123 -16.57 -16.86 -5.27
C TYR A 123 -15.91 -17.99 -4.49
N GLU A 124 -15.16 -18.84 -5.19
CA GLU A 124 -14.28 -19.81 -4.56
C GLU A 124 -12.99 -19.13 -4.10
N GLU A 125 -12.62 -19.35 -2.85
CA GLU A 125 -11.37 -18.86 -2.29
C GLU A 125 -10.18 -19.67 -2.82
N THR A 126 -9.07 -18.98 -3.05
CA THR A 126 -7.78 -19.64 -3.28
C THR A 126 -7.21 -20.21 -1.98
N GLU A 127 -6.28 -21.15 -2.09
CA GLU A 127 -5.61 -21.74 -0.91
C GLU A 127 -4.91 -20.65 -0.07
N ASP A 128 -4.27 -19.69 -0.71
CA ASP A 128 -3.60 -18.57 -0.07
C ASP A 128 -4.59 -17.66 0.69
N GLN A 129 -5.77 -17.43 0.10
CA GLN A 129 -6.82 -16.65 0.77
C GLN A 129 -7.33 -17.37 2.02
N LEU A 130 -7.61 -18.65 1.93
CA LEU A 130 -8.05 -19.47 3.08
C LEU A 130 -7.00 -19.47 4.19
N ALA A 131 -5.74 -19.70 3.84
CA ALA A 131 -4.63 -19.66 4.80
C ALA A 131 -4.51 -18.29 5.48
N ALA A 132 -4.61 -17.19 4.71
CA ALA A 132 -4.54 -15.84 5.26
C ALA A 132 -5.73 -15.48 6.15
N ILE A 133 -6.93 -15.98 5.84
CA ILE A 133 -8.13 -15.83 6.67
C ILE A 133 -7.95 -16.58 7.99
N GLU A 134 -7.52 -17.85 7.93
CA GLU A 134 -7.30 -18.68 9.10
C GLU A 134 -6.22 -18.10 10.02
N ASP A 135 -5.11 -17.69 9.45
CA ASP A 135 -4.03 -17.01 10.17
C ASP A 135 -4.52 -15.74 10.88
N THR A 136 -5.30 -14.89 10.17
CA THR A 136 -5.86 -13.66 10.75
C THR A 136 -6.79 -13.98 11.93
N LYS A 137 -7.65 -14.98 11.79
CA LYS A 137 -8.54 -15.42 12.87
C LYS A 137 -7.77 -15.97 14.08
N LYS A 138 -6.75 -16.79 13.85
CA LYS A 138 -5.86 -17.30 14.91
C LYS A 138 -5.17 -16.18 15.68
N ASP A 139 -4.69 -15.16 14.97
CA ASP A 139 -4.09 -13.99 15.62
C ASP A 139 -5.10 -13.26 16.50
N MET A 140 -6.33 -13.04 16.02
CA MET A 140 -7.40 -12.39 16.77
C MET A 140 -7.88 -13.22 17.99
N GLU A 141 -7.71 -14.53 17.94
CA GLU A 141 -8.01 -15.48 19.02
C GLU A 141 -6.85 -15.69 20.00
N SER A 142 -5.71 -15.03 19.74
CA SER A 142 -4.54 -15.11 20.61
C SER A 142 -4.52 -13.99 21.65
N THR A 143 -3.71 -14.16 22.69
CA THR A 143 -3.49 -13.12 23.70
C THR A 143 -2.57 -12.00 23.21
N LYS A 144 -1.89 -12.20 22.08
CA LYS A 144 -1.02 -11.17 21.48
C LYS A 144 -1.84 -10.21 20.66
N ILE A 145 -1.53 -8.92 20.75
CA ILE A 145 -2.11 -7.91 19.88
C ILE A 145 -1.65 -8.17 18.45
N MET A 146 -2.59 -8.49 17.56
CA MET A 146 -2.32 -8.79 16.15
C MET A 146 -1.67 -7.60 15.41
N ASP A 147 -0.60 -7.85 14.66
CA ASP A 147 -0.07 -6.93 13.63
C ASP A 147 0.29 -7.73 12.39
N ARG A 148 -0.73 -8.02 11.59
CA ARG A 148 -0.59 -8.83 10.38
C ARG A 148 -0.56 -7.96 9.13
N LEU A 149 0.34 -8.30 8.22
CA LEU A 149 0.42 -7.72 6.89
C LEU A 149 -0.07 -8.75 5.85
N VAL A 150 -1.13 -8.42 5.12
CA VAL A 150 -1.58 -9.20 3.96
C VAL A 150 -1.07 -8.54 2.70
N CYS A 151 -0.21 -9.23 1.98
CA CYS A 151 0.39 -8.80 0.73
C CYS A 151 -0.19 -9.60 -0.44
N GLY A 152 -0.62 -8.95 -1.49
CA GLY A 152 -1.14 -9.60 -2.68
C GLY A 152 -1.46 -8.57 -3.75
N ASP A 153 -1.40 -8.94 -5.02
CA ASP A 153 -1.67 -8.03 -6.11
C ASP A 153 -3.12 -7.50 -6.09
N VAL A 154 -3.41 -6.48 -6.90
CA VAL A 154 -4.76 -5.92 -7.04
C VAL A 154 -5.71 -7.01 -7.54
N GLY A 155 -6.87 -7.16 -6.89
CA GLY A 155 -7.86 -8.18 -7.25
C GLY A 155 -7.63 -9.57 -6.64
N TYR A 156 -6.63 -9.76 -5.76
CA TYR A 156 -6.38 -11.04 -5.06
C TYR A 156 -7.26 -11.26 -3.82
N GLY A 157 -8.32 -10.52 -3.66
CA GLY A 157 -9.30 -10.75 -2.58
C GLY A 157 -8.90 -10.26 -1.19
N LYS A 158 -7.86 -9.42 -1.04
CA LYS A 158 -7.44 -8.84 0.26
C LYS A 158 -8.59 -8.23 1.06
N THR A 159 -9.54 -7.60 0.37
CA THR A 159 -10.71 -6.97 1.00
C THR A 159 -11.63 -7.99 1.67
N GLU A 160 -11.76 -9.21 1.13
CA GLU A 160 -12.55 -10.27 1.74
C GLU A 160 -11.94 -10.75 3.07
N ILE A 161 -10.62 -10.86 3.14
CA ILE A 161 -9.92 -11.17 4.40
C ILE A 161 -10.23 -10.11 5.46
N ALA A 162 -10.19 -8.84 5.06
CA ALA A 162 -10.52 -7.72 5.95
C ALA A 162 -12.00 -7.71 6.37
N LEU A 163 -12.92 -8.09 5.47
CA LEU A 163 -14.35 -8.22 5.77
C LEU A 163 -14.61 -9.27 6.85
N ARG A 164 -14.01 -10.44 6.72
CA ARG A 164 -14.16 -11.54 7.69
C ARG A 164 -13.58 -11.18 9.05
N ALA A 165 -12.40 -10.54 9.07
CA ALA A 165 -11.81 -10.03 10.31
C ALA A 165 -12.68 -8.93 10.97
N ALA A 166 -13.22 -8.00 10.16
CA ALA A 166 -14.10 -6.95 10.65
C ALA A 166 -15.39 -7.53 11.23
N PHE A 167 -16.01 -8.49 10.55
CA PHE A 167 -17.21 -9.15 11.03
C PHE A 167 -16.97 -9.89 12.36
N LYS A 168 -15.86 -10.60 12.48
CA LYS A 168 -15.45 -11.27 13.73
C LYS A 168 -15.31 -10.27 14.88
N ALA A 169 -14.65 -9.14 14.67
CA ALA A 169 -14.50 -8.11 15.69
C ALA A 169 -15.84 -7.50 16.12
N VAL A 170 -16.76 -7.27 15.18
CA VAL A 170 -18.09 -6.70 15.46
C VAL A 170 -18.93 -7.66 16.30
N GLN A 171 -18.85 -8.97 16.06
CA GLN A 171 -19.58 -9.96 16.89
C GLN A 171 -19.16 -9.92 18.36
N GLU A 172 -17.91 -9.52 18.63
CA GLU A 172 -17.39 -9.27 19.98
C GLU A 172 -17.72 -7.86 20.51
N SER A 173 -18.64 -7.16 19.85
CA SER A 173 -19.03 -5.78 20.18
C SER A 173 -17.86 -4.80 20.13
N ARG A 174 -16.88 -5.07 19.27
CA ARG A 174 -15.72 -4.20 19.03
C ARG A 174 -15.93 -3.35 17.79
N GLN A 175 -15.58 -2.08 17.88
CA GLN A 175 -15.62 -1.18 16.74
C GLN A 175 -14.41 -1.43 15.83
N VAL A 176 -14.65 -1.26 14.52
CA VAL A 176 -13.63 -1.46 13.48
C VAL A 176 -13.40 -0.15 12.72
N VAL A 177 -12.14 0.18 12.50
CA VAL A 177 -11.73 1.26 11.61
C VAL A 177 -11.11 0.68 10.36
N TYR A 178 -11.59 1.09 9.18
CA TYR A 178 -10.97 0.79 7.90
C TYR A 178 -10.43 2.07 7.26
N LEU A 179 -9.11 2.21 7.21
CA LEU A 179 -8.42 3.37 6.67
C LEU A 179 -7.99 3.15 5.23
N VAL A 180 -8.34 4.08 4.35
CA VAL A 180 -7.93 4.10 2.94
C VAL A 180 -7.30 5.43 2.56
N PRO A 181 -6.38 5.46 1.58
CA PRO A 181 -5.66 6.68 1.21
C PRO A 181 -6.49 7.72 0.47
N THR A 182 -7.55 7.30 -0.25
CA THR A 182 -8.35 8.19 -1.10
C THR A 182 -9.84 8.10 -0.82
N THR A 183 -10.57 9.17 -1.12
CA THR A 183 -12.04 9.22 -0.93
C THR A 183 -12.80 8.30 -1.87
N ILE A 184 -12.25 8.05 -3.08
CA ILE A 184 -12.85 7.14 -4.05
C ILE A 184 -12.78 5.70 -3.51
N LEU A 185 -11.61 5.29 -3.02
CA LEU A 185 -11.44 3.98 -2.39
C LEU A 185 -12.33 3.84 -1.14
N ALA A 186 -12.45 4.92 -0.32
CA ALA A 186 -13.34 4.90 0.83
C ALA A 186 -14.80 4.60 0.43
N GLN A 187 -15.26 5.21 -0.65
CA GLN A 187 -16.62 4.96 -1.16
C GLN A 187 -16.79 3.54 -1.71
N GLN A 188 -15.78 3.04 -2.45
CA GLN A 188 -15.80 1.67 -2.99
C GLN A 188 -15.84 0.63 -1.87
N VAL A 189 -14.92 0.73 -0.90
CA VAL A 189 -14.87 -0.18 0.25
C VAL A 189 -16.16 -0.09 1.07
N TYR A 190 -16.68 1.14 1.30
CA TYR A 190 -17.96 1.33 1.99
C TYR A 190 -19.11 0.60 1.30
N ASN A 191 -19.25 0.73 -0.02
CA ASN A 191 -20.29 0.05 -0.77
C ASN A 191 -20.17 -1.47 -0.66
N THR A 192 -18.95 -2.02 -0.76
CA THR A 192 -18.68 -3.44 -0.60
C THR A 192 -19.05 -3.93 0.79
N PHE A 193 -18.66 -3.20 1.84
CA PHE A 193 -18.98 -3.56 3.23
C PHE A 193 -20.48 -3.51 3.49
N VAL A 194 -21.16 -2.45 3.05
CA VAL A 194 -22.63 -2.33 3.19
C VAL A 194 -23.34 -3.48 2.49
N GLN A 195 -22.93 -3.82 1.28
CA GLN A 195 -23.51 -4.92 0.52
C GLN A 195 -23.32 -6.27 1.23
N ARG A 196 -22.12 -6.56 1.71
CA ARG A 196 -21.79 -7.82 2.38
C ARG A 196 -22.40 -7.95 3.77
N MET A 197 -22.61 -6.83 4.47
CA MET A 197 -23.18 -6.79 5.84
C MET A 197 -24.71 -6.62 5.85
N ASN A 198 -25.37 -6.52 4.68
CA ASN A 198 -26.77 -6.14 4.56
C ASN A 198 -27.76 -7.06 5.30
N GLU A 199 -27.43 -8.34 5.44
CA GLU A 199 -28.28 -9.34 6.10
C GLU A 199 -28.02 -9.44 7.61
N PHE A 200 -27.05 -8.68 8.12
CA PHE A 200 -26.64 -8.71 9.53
C PHE A 200 -26.90 -7.36 10.21
N PRO A 201 -27.18 -7.34 11.52
CA PRO A 201 -27.43 -6.11 12.26
C PRO A 201 -26.12 -5.33 12.53
N VAL A 202 -25.35 -5.06 11.49
CA VAL A 202 -24.05 -4.37 11.54
C VAL A 202 -24.20 -3.01 10.90
N ARG A 203 -23.87 -1.95 11.63
CA ARG A 203 -23.90 -0.59 11.09
C ARG A 203 -22.54 -0.18 10.56
N VAL A 204 -22.46 -0.04 9.25
CA VAL A 204 -21.31 0.51 8.54
C VAL A 204 -21.54 1.98 8.22
N ASP A 205 -20.58 2.86 8.49
CA ASP A 205 -20.67 4.28 8.15
C ASP A 205 -19.37 4.77 7.45
N LEU A 206 -19.46 5.92 6.78
CA LEU A 206 -18.39 6.50 5.97
C LEU A 206 -18.00 7.87 6.50
N LEU A 207 -16.69 8.09 6.75
CA LEU A 207 -16.15 9.38 7.19
C LEU A 207 -15.08 9.90 6.22
N CYS A 208 -15.52 10.68 5.24
CA CYS A 208 -14.65 11.31 4.24
C CYS A 208 -15.25 12.64 3.77
N ARG A 209 -14.55 13.36 2.92
CA ARG A 209 -14.98 14.67 2.39
C ARG A 209 -16.25 14.63 1.52
N PHE A 210 -16.71 13.46 1.09
CA PHE A 210 -17.96 13.33 0.34
C PHE A 210 -19.20 13.43 1.24
N ARG A 211 -19.04 13.33 2.55
CA ARG A 211 -20.10 13.55 3.54
C ARG A 211 -20.17 15.02 3.93
N THR A 212 -21.40 15.54 4.07
CA THR A 212 -21.60 16.90 4.56
C THR A 212 -21.11 17.06 6.00
N PRO A 213 -20.75 18.28 6.44
CA PRO A 213 -20.34 18.51 7.82
C PRO A 213 -21.33 17.99 8.87
N SER A 214 -22.63 18.15 8.63
CA SER A 214 -23.69 17.66 9.52
C SER A 214 -23.69 16.12 9.60
N GLN A 215 -23.55 15.44 8.45
CA GLN A 215 -23.45 13.97 8.41
C GLN A 215 -22.19 13.51 9.16
N GLN A 216 -21.04 14.15 8.95
CA GLN A 216 -19.81 13.80 9.66
C GLN A 216 -19.97 13.96 11.17
N GLN A 217 -20.57 15.05 11.64
CA GLN A 217 -20.79 15.28 13.08
C GLN A 217 -21.71 14.22 13.68
N LYS A 218 -22.79 13.83 12.96
CA LYS A 218 -23.68 12.74 13.39
C LYS A 218 -22.91 11.43 13.49
N THR A 219 -22.17 11.05 12.46
CA THR A 219 -21.35 9.82 12.45
C THR A 219 -20.36 9.80 13.61
N ILE A 220 -19.67 10.93 13.89
CA ILE A 220 -18.72 11.03 15.00
C ILE A 220 -19.41 10.87 16.36
N ALA A 221 -20.58 11.51 16.53
CA ALA A 221 -21.35 11.37 17.76
C ALA A 221 -21.85 9.93 17.98
N ASP A 222 -22.32 9.28 16.94
CA ASP A 222 -22.80 7.90 16.97
C ASP A 222 -21.63 6.92 17.21
N LEU A 223 -20.46 7.19 16.63
CA LEU A 223 -19.25 6.40 16.83
C LEU A 223 -18.80 6.43 18.29
N LYS A 224 -18.81 7.62 18.92
CA LYS A 224 -18.49 7.79 20.34
C LYS A 224 -19.46 7.04 21.26
N LYS A 225 -20.72 6.90 20.86
CA LYS A 225 -21.75 6.15 21.61
C LYS A 225 -21.65 4.65 21.40
N GLY A 226 -20.87 4.17 20.40
CA GLY A 226 -20.77 2.78 20.00
C GLY A 226 -21.98 2.31 19.17
N GLN A 227 -22.63 3.25 18.45
CA GLN A 227 -23.76 2.96 17.56
C GLN A 227 -23.32 2.73 16.11
N VAL A 228 -22.05 2.92 15.81
CA VAL A 228 -21.42 2.58 14.54
C VAL A 228 -20.42 1.47 14.82
N ASP A 229 -20.58 0.34 14.16
CA ASP A 229 -19.72 -0.84 14.35
C ASP A 229 -18.48 -0.75 13.48
N ILE A 230 -18.64 -0.36 12.22
CA ILE A 230 -17.54 -0.25 11.26
C ILE A 230 -17.51 1.16 10.67
N ILE A 231 -16.41 1.86 10.83
CA ILE A 231 -16.18 3.14 10.20
C ILE A 231 -15.11 3.04 9.10
N ILE A 232 -15.50 3.39 7.90
CA ILE A 232 -14.61 3.44 6.75
C ILE A 232 -14.28 4.89 6.44
N GLY A 233 -13.01 5.20 6.20
CA GLY A 233 -12.67 6.57 5.88
C GLY A 233 -11.21 6.82 5.53
N THR A 234 -10.95 8.08 5.20
CA THR A 234 -9.59 8.55 4.92
C THR A 234 -8.94 9.10 6.20
N HIS A 235 -7.87 9.86 6.07
CA HIS A 235 -7.20 10.53 7.20
C HIS A 235 -8.15 11.33 8.12
N ARG A 236 -9.39 11.63 7.70
CA ARG A 236 -10.41 12.32 8.53
C ARG A 236 -10.74 11.51 9.79
N VAL A 237 -10.72 10.18 9.69
CA VAL A 237 -10.94 9.28 10.85
C VAL A 237 -9.87 9.45 11.94
N LEU A 238 -8.66 9.89 11.56
CA LEU A 238 -7.54 10.14 12.48
C LEU A 238 -7.58 11.53 13.13
N SER A 239 -8.66 12.30 12.96
CA SER A 239 -8.77 13.65 13.54
C SER A 239 -9.06 13.57 15.04
N LYS A 240 -8.65 14.60 15.79
CA LYS A 240 -8.73 14.63 17.26
C LYS A 240 -10.15 14.58 17.82
N ASP A 241 -11.14 14.98 17.02
CA ASP A 241 -12.57 14.97 17.36
C ASP A 241 -13.22 13.60 17.19
N VAL A 242 -12.53 12.65 16.58
CA VAL A 242 -13.01 11.29 16.40
C VAL A 242 -12.56 10.45 17.60
N THR A 243 -13.52 9.92 18.32
CA THR A 243 -13.29 9.06 19.48
C THR A 243 -14.13 7.81 19.38
N PHE A 244 -13.57 6.68 19.78
CA PHE A 244 -14.20 5.37 19.78
C PHE A 244 -14.63 4.98 21.19
N LYS A 245 -15.74 4.25 21.30
CA LYS A 245 -16.15 3.68 22.58
C LYS A 245 -15.35 2.41 22.89
N ASN A 246 -15.16 1.56 21.90
CA ASN A 246 -14.56 0.24 22.07
C ASN A 246 -13.87 -0.23 20.78
N LEU A 247 -12.82 0.47 20.37
CA LEU A 247 -12.04 0.10 19.18
C LEU A 247 -11.30 -1.21 19.41
N GLY A 248 -11.52 -2.21 18.54
CA GLY A 248 -10.87 -3.53 18.61
C GLY A 248 -9.99 -3.84 17.40
N LEU A 249 -10.36 -3.35 16.19
CA LEU A 249 -9.62 -3.67 14.98
C LEU A 249 -9.37 -2.41 14.13
N LEU A 250 -8.13 -2.27 13.70
CA LEU A 250 -7.69 -1.24 12.77
C LEU A 250 -7.21 -1.90 11.46
N ILE A 251 -7.96 -1.70 10.38
CA ILE A 251 -7.59 -2.16 9.04
C ILE A 251 -6.99 -0.96 8.28
N ILE A 252 -5.85 -1.17 7.65
CA ILE A 252 -5.14 -0.11 6.91
C ILE A 252 -4.85 -0.60 5.51
N ASP A 253 -5.43 0.06 4.51
CA ASP A 253 -5.14 -0.22 3.12
C ASP A 253 -4.08 0.74 2.58
N GLU A 254 -3.05 0.17 1.92
CA GLU A 254 -1.94 0.93 1.32
C GLU A 254 -1.27 1.94 2.30
N GLU A 255 -0.83 1.47 3.46
CA GLU A 255 -0.23 2.28 4.54
C GLU A 255 0.88 3.22 4.03
N GLN A 256 1.63 2.82 3.01
CA GLN A 256 2.72 3.61 2.41
C GLN A 256 2.24 4.92 1.78
N ARG A 257 0.97 5.01 1.38
CA ARG A 257 0.37 6.21 0.77
C ARG A 257 -0.03 7.30 1.78
N PHE A 258 0.02 6.99 3.09
CA PHE A 258 -0.25 7.98 4.12
C PHE A 258 0.96 8.86 4.41
N GLY A 259 0.72 10.16 4.60
CA GLY A 259 1.78 11.12 4.95
C GLY A 259 2.32 10.91 6.38
N VAL A 260 3.50 11.48 6.66
CA VAL A 260 4.23 11.30 7.92
C VAL A 260 3.37 11.62 9.15
N ALA A 261 2.65 12.74 9.14
CA ALA A 261 1.79 13.15 10.26
C ALA A 261 0.63 12.17 10.53
N HIS A 262 0.12 11.51 9.49
CA HIS A 262 -0.91 10.50 9.65
C HIS A 262 -0.33 9.18 10.17
N LYS A 263 0.87 8.80 9.73
CA LYS A 263 1.57 7.61 10.22
C LYS A 263 1.85 7.68 11.72
N GLU A 264 2.19 8.85 12.26
CA GLU A 264 2.35 9.02 13.71
C GLU A 264 1.04 8.79 14.49
N LYS A 265 -0.10 9.27 13.96
CA LYS A 265 -1.40 9.01 14.58
C LYS A 265 -1.79 7.53 14.49
N ILE A 266 -1.52 6.90 13.34
CA ILE A 266 -1.72 5.47 13.16
C ILE A 266 -0.89 4.68 14.17
N LYS A 267 0.38 5.03 14.39
CA LYS A 267 1.24 4.41 15.42
C LYS A 267 0.61 4.48 16.81
N GLN A 268 -0.03 5.58 17.17
CA GLN A 268 -0.69 5.73 18.47
C GLN A 268 -1.90 4.79 18.61
N LEU A 269 -2.71 4.67 17.56
CA LEU A 269 -3.84 3.75 17.53
C LEU A 269 -3.41 2.28 17.56
N LYS A 270 -2.29 1.96 16.92
CA LYS A 270 -1.75 0.60 16.85
C LYS A 270 -1.34 0.01 18.21
N LYS A 271 -1.18 0.81 19.25
CA LYS A 271 -0.61 0.36 20.53
C LYS A 271 -1.48 -0.64 21.28
N ASP A 272 -2.79 -0.53 21.16
CA ASP A 272 -3.75 -1.20 22.02
C ASP A 272 -4.85 -1.96 21.26
N VAL A 273 -4.75 -2.05 19.93
CA VAL A 273 -5.74 -2.69 19.08
C VAL A 273 -5.09 -3.63 18.06
N ASP A 274 -5.85 -4.60 17.61
CA ASP A 274 -5.45 -5.47 16.51
C ASP A 274 -5.30 -4.67 15.23
N VAL A 275 -4.27 -4.98 14.44
CA VAL A 275 -3.95 -4.28 13.20
C VAL A 275 -3.83 -5.27 12.06
N LEU A 276 -4.62 -5.03 11.02
CA LEU A 276 -4.54 -5.72 9.75
C LEU A 276 -4.15 -4.72 8.66
N THR A 277 -2.99 -4.87 8.07
CA THR A 277 -2.54 -4.00 6.98
C THR A 277 -2.62 -4.74 5.65
N LEU A 278 -3.19 -4.09 4.65
CA LEU A 278 -3.31 -4.62 3.29
C LEU A 278 -2.38 -3.84 2.36
N THR A 279 -1.70 -4.54 1.47
CA THR A 279 -0.85 -3.88 0.46
C THR A 279 -0.85 -4.64 -0.86
N ALA A 280 -0.86 -3.89 -1.97
CA ALA A 280 -0.69 -4.43 -3.31
C ALA A 280 0.78 -4.41 -3.78
N THR A 281 1.69 -3.78 -3.03
CA THR A 281 3.10 -3.77 -3.40
C THR A 281 3.75 -5.11 -3.04
N PRO A 282 4.32 -5.84 -4.03
CA PRO A 282 4.98 -7.09 -3.74
C PRO A 282 6.21 -6.86 -2.85
N ILE A 283 6.31 -7.66 -1.80
CA ILE A 283 7.47 -7.64 -0.91
C ILE A 283 8.46 -8.68 -1.42
N PRO A 284 9.71 -8.28 -1.80
CA PRO A 284 10.70 -9.25 -2.22
C PRO A 284 10.91 -10.35 -1.16
N ARG A 285 11.10 -11.60 -1.58
CA ARG A 285 11.32 -12.75 -0.66
C ARG A 285 12.41 -12.48 0.38
N THR A 286 13.47 -11.80 0.00
CA THR A 286 14.57 -11.43 0.91
C THR A 286 14.12 -10.46 2.00
N LEU A 287 13.20 -9.55 1.70
CA LEU A 287 12.64 -8.63 2.69
C LEU A 287 11.61 -9.36 3.57
N HIS A 288 10.82 -10.25 3.00
CA HIS A 288 9.93 -11.13 3.75
C HIS A 288 10.71 -11.92 4.82
N MET A 289 11.78 -12.61 4.40
CA MET A 289 12.63 -13.37 5.32
C MET A 289 13.25 -12.52 6.44
N SER A 290 13.56 -11.25 6.15
CA SER A 290 14.10 -10.33 7.18
C SER A 290 13.04 -9.78 8.13
N MET A 291 11.77 -9.88 7.79
CA MET A 291 10.65 -9.43 8.65
C MET A 291 10.08 -10.55 9.52
N ILE A 292 10.47 -11.81 9.31
CA ILE A 292 10.02 -12.94 10.12
C ILE A 292 10.37 -12.69 11.60
N GLY A 293 9.36 -12.78 12.46
CA GLY A 293 9.49 -12.51 13.90
C GLY A 293 9.39 -11.04 14.30
N ILE A 294 9.32 -10.10 13.33
CA ILE A 294 9.05 -8.68 13.59
C ILE A 294 7.55 -8.40 13.36
N ARG A 295 6.98 -8.95 12.30
CA ARG A 295 5.57 -8.77 11.92
C ARG A 295 5.04 -10.03 11.25
N ASP A 296 3.82 -10.42 11.60
CA ASP A 296 3.15 -11.55 10.97
C ASP A 296 2.72 -11.17 9.56
N MET A 297 2.89 -12.09 8.59
CA MET A 297 2.65 -11.80 7.18
C MET A 297 2.03 -12.98 6.46
N SER A 298 0.99 -12.70 5.67
CA SER A 298 0.38 -13.61 4.72
C SER A 298 0.55 -13.05 3.31
N VAL A 299 0.98 -13.89 2.37
CA VAL A 299 1.22 -13.50 0.98
C VAL A 299 0.26 -14.27 0.09
N LEU A 300 -0.50 -13.53 -0.73
CA LEU A 300 -1.38 -14.09 -1.75
C LEU A 300 -0.61 -14.11 -3.06
N GLU A 301 -0.19 -15.28 -3.50
CA GLU A 301 0.58 -15.50 -4.74
C GLU A 301 -0.33 -15.97 -5.88
N GLU A 302 -1.45 -16.64 -5.56
CA GLU A 302 -2.37 -17.19 -6.53
C GLU A 302 -3.51 -16.21 -6.87
N PRO A 303 -3.70 -15.89 -8.17
CA PRO A 303 -4.84 -15.09 -8.59
C PRO A 303 -6.15 -15.91 -8.48
N PRO A 304 -7.30 -15.27 -8.18
CA PRO A 304 -8.60 -15.92 -8.30
C PRO A 304 -8.83 -16.48 -9.71
N MET A 305 -9.61 -17.58 -9.82
CA MET A 305 -9.82 -18.32 -11.08
C MET A 305 -10.32 -17.44 -12.24
N ASP A 306 -11.10 -16.41 -11.96
CA ASP A 306 -11.70 -15.53 -12.97
C ASP A 306 -10.77 -14.36 -13.40
N ARG A 307 -9.56 -14.28 -12.86
CA ARG A 307 -8.64 -13.22 -13.19
C ARG A 307 -7.81 -13.53 -14.43
N VAL A 308 -8.15 -12.89 -15.53
CA VAL A 308 -7.36 -12.95 -16.76
C VAL A 308 -6.20 -11.95 -16.70
N PRO A 309 -4.96 -12.37 -17.01
CA PRO A 309 -3.81 -11.46 -17.06
C PRO A 309 -4.02 -10.32 -18.05
N ILE A 310 -3.61 -9.10 -17.67
CA ILE A 310 -3.64 -7.95 -18.56
C ILE A 310 -2.55 -8.11 -19.61
N GLN A 311 -2.92 -8.12 -20.88
CA GLN A 311 -1.97 -8.10 -21.99
C GLN A 311 -1.41 -6.67 -22.13
N THR A 312 -0.13 -6.53 -21.83
CA THR A 312 0.56 -5.23 -21.92
C THR A 312 1.44 -5.19 -23.15
N TYR A 313 1.25 -4.15 -23.95
CA TYR A 313 2.08 -3.88 -25.14
C TYR A 313 2.88 -2.60 -24.91
N VAL A 314 4.17 -2.64 -25.20
CA VAL A 314 5.06 -1.47 -25.19
C VAL A 314 5.58 -1.32 -26.62
N MET A 315 5.09 -0.30 -27.33
CA MET A 315 5.41 -0.09 -28.73
C MET A 315 5.47 1.41 -29.05
N GLU A 316 5.98 1.76 -30.22
CA GLU A 316 5.83 3.12 -30.73
C GLU A 316 4.35 3.45 -30.94
N TYR A 317 4.00 4.74 -30.79
CA TYR A 317 2.63 5.18 -30.96
C TYR A 317 2.17 4.92 -32.39
N ASP A 318 1.10 4.15 -32.53
CA ASP A 318 0.43 3.86 -33.79
C ASP A 318 -1.09 4.04 -33.61
N GLU A 319 -1.65 4.96 -34.37
CA GLU A 319 -3.06 5.34 -34.24
C GLU A 319 -4.01 4.20 -34.62
N GLU A 320 -3.60 3.35 -35.54
CA GLU A 320 -4.41 2.23 -36.04
C GLU A 320 -4.51 1.14 -34.94
N THR A 321 -3.39 0.80 -34.31
CA THR A 321 -3.32 -0.13 -33.18
C THR A 321 -4.13 0.36 -31.98
N VAL A 322 -4.02 1.66 -31.65
CA VAL A 322 -4.81 2.27 -30.56
C VAL A 322 -6.31 2.18 -30.86
N ARG A 323 -6.72 2.50 -32.09
CA ARG A 323 -8.12 2.42 -32.52
C ARG A 323 -8.65 0.99 -32.45
N GLU A 324 -7.87 0.00 -32.87
CA GLU A 324 -8.24 -1.41 -32.77
C GLU A 324 -8.42 -1.85 -31.32
N ALA A 325 -7.49 -1.47 -30.44
CA ALA A 325 -7.57 -1.77 -29.01
C ALA A 325 -8.83 -1.17 -28.38
N ILE A 326 -9.13 0.09 -28.66
CA ILE A 326 -10.35 0.77 -28.21
C ILE A 326 -11.60 0.05 -28.72
N ASN A 327 -11.66 -0.26 -30.00
CA ASN A 327 -12.82 -0.96 -30.59
C ASN A 327 -13.02 -2.36 -30.01
N ARG A 328 -11.95 -3.08 -29.72
CA ARG A 328 -11.99 -4.39 -29.09
C ARG A 328 -12.63 -4.32 -27.70
N GLU A 329 -12.25 -3.34 -26.88
CA GLU A 329 -12.82 -3.13 -25.56
C GLU A 329 -14.30 -2.72 -25.62
N LEU A 330 -14.65 -1.79 -26.53
CA LEU A 330 -16.04 -1.34 -26.70
C LEU A 330 -16.98 -2.47 -27.17
N ARG A 331 -16.48 -3.41 -28.02
CA ARG A 331 -17.28 -4.56 -28.46
C ARG A 331 -17.67 -5.54 -27.36
N ARG A 332 -16.95 -5.55 -26.25
CA ARG A 332 -17.25 -6.37 -25.07
C ARG A 332 -17.89 -5.58 -23.93
N ASP A 333 -18.45 -4.40 -24.20
CA ASP A 333 -18.98 -3.44 -23.23
C ASP A 333 -17.95 -3.00 -22.17
N GLY A 334 -16.67 -3.05 -22.51
CA GLY A 334 -15.56 -2.57 -21.67
C GLY A 334 -15.43 -1.06 -21.67
N GLN A 335 -14.69 -0.55 -20.69
CA GLN A 335 -14.35 0.88 -20.57
C GLN A 335 -12.91 1.11 -20.97
N VAL A 336 -12.63 2.26 -21.59
CA VAL A 336 -11.28 2.63 -22.03
C VAL A 336 -10.86 3.94 -21.37
N TYR A 337 -9.67 3.95 -20.79
CA TYR A 337 -9.00 5.15 -20.33
C TYR A 337 -7.86 5.48 -21.30
N TYR A 338 -7.93 6.64 -21.92
CA TYR A 338 -6.89 7.15 -22.80
C TYR A 338 -6.18 8.33 -22.13
N CYS A 339 -4.87 8.20 -21.88
CA CYS A 339 -4.04 9.23 -21.29
C CYS A 339 -3.03 9.75 -22.33
N LEU A 340 -2.98 11.07 -22.52
CA LEU A 340 -2.04 11.78 -23.40
C LEU A 340 -0.81 12.20 -22.63
#